data_c98971f202ef101c34697c9beef8f35c
#
_entry.id   c98971f202ef101c34697c9beef8f35c
#
_cell.length_a   1.000
_cell.length_b   1.000
_cell.length_c   1.000
_cell.angle_alpha   90.00
_cell.angle_beta   90.00
_cell.angle_gamma   90.00
#
_symmetry.space_group_name_H-M   'P 1'
#
loop_
_entity.id
_entity.type
_entity.pdbx_description
1 polymer ?
#
loop_
_entity_poly.entity_id
_entity_poly.type
_entity_poly.pdbx_seq_one_letter_code
_entity_poly.pdbx_strand_id
1 'polypeptide(L)'
;MHPRDARFDWKAFAAEAIPTKTNFVPLEIVLTDIKTTFGEARPALILDAGCGVGVVSKYMYSRGFSVVGVDINESAINNARKSTAGLIKVSDERITRYLNFSYADILRPASSEIQANAFSGAVCQLVISIIGTDQDRAALLTNLFNALRPGGYLYLSASGVSDDINPMYAELYCSDLEITKEPYTYLSRDDQGRALYVTHHFSEEELRDLLQAAGFSDIRIDKKRETSSRRNSQSANFYYCYCRKPL
;
A
#
# COMPACT_ATOMS: atom_id res chain seq x y z
N MET A 1 -1.26 -4.80 -25.50
CA MET A 1 -1.10 -4.21 -24.14
C MET A 1 -0.05 -5.03 -23.43
N HIS A 2 1.00 -4.44 -22.91
CA HIS A 2 2.04 -5.19 -22.20
C HIS A 2 1.43 -5.66 -20.87
N PRO A 3 1.38 -6.96 -20.54
CA PRO A 3 0.66 -7.47 -19.37
C PRO A 3 1.22 -7.01 -18.01
N ARG A 4 2.22 -6.15 -18.03
CA ARG A 4 2.94 -5.66 -16.84
C ARG A 4 2.67 -4.21 -16.44
N ASP A 5 1.85 -3.45 -17.18
CA ASP A 5 1.55 -2.07 -16.79
C ASP A 5 0.32 -1.99 -15.89
N ALA A 6 0.52 -2.27 -14.61
CA ALA A 6 -0.51 -2.21 -13.57
C ALA A 6 -1.24 -0.84 -13.50
N ARG A 7 -0.63 0.23 -14.00
CA ARG A 7 -1.24 1.57 -13.99
C ARG A 7 -2.48 1.65 -14.87
N PHE A 8 -2.48 0.92 -16.01
CA PHE A 8 -3.65 0.91 -16.91
C PHE A 8 -4.79 0.13 -16.30
N ASP A 9 -4.51 -1.00 -15.68
CA ASP A 9 -5.51 -1.87 -15.08
C ASP A 9 -6.22 -1.16 -13.93
N TRP A 10 -5.46 -0.52 -13.04
CA TRP A 10 -6.00 0.13 -11.85
C TRP A 10 -6.68 1.46 -12.11
N LYS A 11 -6.28 2.22 -13.14
CA LYS A 11 -6.99 3.43 -13.59
C LYS A 11 -8.44 3.16 -14.01
N ALA A 12 -8.65 2.04 -14.67
CA ALA A 12 -9.95 1.63 -15.20
C ALA A 12 -10.76 0.74 -14.24
N PHE A 13 -10.17 0.37 -13.09
CA PHE A 13 -10.81 -0.55 -12.16
C PHE A 13 -12.01 0.11 -11.47
N ALA A 14 -13.14 -0.61 -11.39
CA ALA A 14 -14.31 -0.08 -10.69
C ALA A 14 -14.02 0.10 -9.18
N ALA A 15 -14.34 1.27 -8.64
CA ALA A 15 -14.04 1.60 -7.25
C ALA A 15 -14.69 0.61 -6.26
N GLU A 16 -15.87 0.10 -6.60
CA GLU A 16 -16.63 -0.87 -5.79
C GLU A 16 -15.95 -2.25 -5.73
N ALA A 17 -15.11 -2.56 -6.71
CA ALA A 17 -14.37 -3.82 -6.78
C ALA A 17 -12.99 -3.76 -6.10
N ILE A 18 -12.57 -2.58 -5.61
CA ILE A 18 -11.31 -2.43 -4.86
C ILE A 18 -11.45 -3.17 -3.54
N PRO A 19 -10.53 -4.11 -3.21
CA PRO A 19 -10.55 -4.80 -1.94
C PRO A 19 -10.38 -3.83 -0.77
N THR A 20 -11.31 -3.86 0.19
CA THR A 20 -11.31 -2.97 1.36
C THR A 20 -11.01 -3.71 2.68
N LYS A 21 -10.92 -5.05 2.64
CA LYS A 21 -10.61 -5.85 3.83
C LYS A 21 -9.20 -5.53 4.30
N THR A 22 -9.08 -5.14 5.55
CA THR A 22 -7.82 -4.72 6.16
C THR A 22 -7.67 -5.30 7.56
N ASN A 23 -6.49 -5.83 7.86
CA ASN A 23 -6.08 -6.13 9.22
C ASN A 23 -5.38 -4.91 9.81
N PHE A 24 -6.05 -4.20 10.73
CA PHE A 24 -5.47 -3.00 11.35
C PHE A 24 -4.47 -3.30 12.47
N VAL A 25 -4.43 -4.53 12.99
CA VAL A 25 -3.54 -4.87 14.12
C VAL A 25 -2.06 -4.62 13.79
N PRO A 26 -1.53 -5.07 12.64
CA PRO A 26 -0.15 -4.74 12.29
C PRO A 26 0.10 -3.23 12.08
N LEU A 27 -0.88 -2.50 11.54
CA LEU A 27 -0.77 -1.07 11.32
C LEU A 27 -0.68 -0.27 12.64
N GLU A 28 -1.40 -0.69 13.69
CA GLU A 28 -1.39 -0.01 15.00
C GLU A 28 0.00 0.05 15.62
N ILE A 29 0.87 -0.91 15.33
CA ILE A 29 2.25 -0.93 15.83
C ILE A 29 2.98 0.33 15.35
N VAL A 30 3.00 0.54 14.04
CA VAL A 30 3.71 1.69 13.45
C VAL A 30 3.03 3.01 13.76
N LEU A 31 1.69 3.04 13.86
CA LEU A 31 0.98 4.26 14.25
C LEU A 31 1.35 4.69 15.68
N THR A 32 1.54 3.74 16.58
CA THR A 32 2.01 4.01 17.95
C THR A 32 3.42 4.60 17.93
N ASP A 33 4.33 4.02 17.17
CA ASP A 33 5.72 4.50 17.05
C ASP A 33 5.77 5.92 16.43
N ILE A 34 4.99 6.17 15.37
CA ILE A 34 4.88 7.50 14.76
C ILE A 34 4.37 8.53 15.77
N LYS A 35 3.33 8.18 16.52
CA LYS A 35 2.73 9.07 17.51
C LYS A 35 3.71 9.40 18.63
N THR A 36 4.43 8.40 19.13
CA THR A 36 5.44 8.57 20.18
C THR A 36 6.59 9.44 19.69
N THR A 37 7.02 9.27 18.45
CA THR A 37 8.19 9.99 17.91
C THR A 37 7.85 11.42 17.47
N PHE A 38 6.64 11.64 16.93
CA PHE A 38 6.32 12.88 16.21
C PHE A 38 5.03 13.57 16.66
N GLY A 39 4.27 12.98 17.57
CA GLY A 39 2.88 13.40 17.88
C GLY A 39 2.71 14.41 18.98
N GLU A 40 3.77 14.91 19.65
CA GLU A 40 3.64 15.71 20.88
C GLU A 40 3.08 17.12 20.65
N ALA A 41 3.48 17.82 19.59
CA ALA A 41 3.13 19.22 19.38
C ALA A 41 2.07 19.44 18.30
N ARG A 42 2.00 18.58 17.30
CA ARG A 42 1.03 18.63 16.19
C ARG A 42 0.71 17.22 15.73
N PRO A 43 -0.49 16.99 15.14
CA PRO A 43 -0.81 15.71 14.54
C PRO A 43 0.22 15.33 13.48
N ALA A 44 0.85 14.16 13.63
CA ALA A 44 1.80 13.67 12.67
C ALA A 44 1.12 13.48 11.31
N LEU A 45 1.82 13.82 10.24
CA LEU A 45 1.34 13.71 8.86
C LEU A 45 1.72 12.36 8.27
N ILE A 46 0.73 11.64 7.76
CA ILE A 46 0.90 10.31 7.15
C ILE A 46 0.46 10.35 5.68
N LEU A 47 1.28 9.74 4.83
CA LEU A 47 0.95 9.41 3.44
C LEU A 47 0.29 8.02 3.39
N ASP A 48 -0.91 7.92 2.80
CA ASP A 48 -1.56 6.65 2.45
C ASP A 48 -1.41 6.44 0.94
N ALA A 49 -0.43 5.63 0.55
CA ALA A 49 -0.04 5.41 -0.84
C ALA A 49 -0.83 4.23 -1.44
N GLY A 50 -1.65 4.51 -2.45
CA GLY A 50 -2.63 3.57 -2.98
C GLY A 50 -3.84 3.44 -2.04
N CYS A 51 -4.39 4.57 -1.62
CA CYS A 51 -5.42 4.64 -0.57
C CYS A 51 -6.79 4.07 -1.00
N GLY A 52 -7.00 3.79 -2.29
CA GLY A 52 -8.26 3.32 -2.82
C GLY A 52 -9.43 4.23 -2.40
N VAL A 53 -10.49 3.64 -1.86
CA VAL A 53 -11.67 4.37 -1.36
C VAL A 53 -11.49 4.96 0.06
N GLY A 54 -10.24 5.00 0.56
CA GLY A 54 -9.87 5.72 1.78
C GLY A 54 -10.18 5.01 3.09
N VAL A 55 -10.29 3.68 3.12
CA VAL A 55 -10.59 2.91 4.35
C VAL A 55 -9.48 3.10 5.39
N VAL A 56 -8.22 2.91 4.99
CA VAL A 56 -7.05 3.04 5.85
C VAL A 56 -6.83 4.50 6.24
N SER A 57 -6.97 5.42 5.28
CA SER A 57 -6.88 6.86 5.54
C SER A 57 -7.87 7.32 6.63
N LYS A 58 -9.14 6.90 6.53
CA LYS A 58 -10.17 7.20 7.55
C LYS A 58 -9.82 6.64 8.91
N TYR A 59 -9.31 5.42 8.94
CA TYR A 59 -8.86 4.79 10.18
C TYR A 59 -7.73 5.60 10.83
N MET A 60 -6.67 5.94 10.09
CA MET A 60 -5.56 6.76 10.62
C MET A 60 -6.02 8.14 11.09
N TYR A 61 -6.93 8.78 10.35
CA TYR A 61 -7.52 10.06 10.76
C TYR A 61 -8.30 9.92 12.08
N SER A 62 -9.08 8.84 12.26
CA SER A 62 -9.79 8.58 13.51
C SER A 62 -8.84 8.36 14.71
N ARG A 63 -7.60 7.89 14.43
CA ARG A 63 -6.55 7.70 15.45
C ARG A 63 -5.77 8.99 15.78
N GLY A 64 -6.13 10.11 15.16
CA GLY A 64 -5.57 11.43 15.51
C GLY A 64 -4.49 11.95 14.57
N PHE A 65 -4.26 11.32 13.44
CA PHE A 65 -3.28 11.75 12.44
C PHE A 65 -3.86 12.72 11.42
N SER A 66 -3.02 13.57 10.83
CA SER A 66 -3.30 14.18 9.53
C SER A 66 -2.94 13.22 8.43
N VAL A 67 -3.78 13.11 7.39
CA VAL A 67 -3.59 12.10 6.35
C VAL A 67 -3.73 12.71 4.94
N VAL A 68 -2.79 12.36 4.08
CA VAL A 68 -2.89 12.54 2.63
C VAL A 68 -3.00 11.17 1.98
N GLY A 69 -4.15 10.85 1.42
CA GLY A 69 -4.37 9.63 0.64
C GLY A 69 -4.15 9.93 -0.84
N VAL A 70 -3.37 9.09 -1.53
CA VAL A 70 -3.15 9.19 -2.97
C VAL A 70 -3.46 7.86 -3.64
N ASP A 71 -4.09 7.94 -4.82
CA ASP A 71 -4.37 6.77 -5.65
C ASP A 71 -4.40 7.16 -7.13
N ILE A 72 -4.08 6.21 -8.00
CA ILE A 72 -4.12 6.36 -9.45
C ILE A 72 -5.54 6.18 -10.01
N ASN A 73 -6.48 5.71 -9.20
CA ASN A 73 -7.86 5.50 -9.56
C ASN A 73 -8.73 6.70 -9.17
N GLU A 74 -9.12 7.49 -10.17
CA GLU A 74 -9.89 8.70 -9.96
C GLU A 74 -11.29 8.42 -9.35
N SER A 75 -11.95 7.34 -9.77
CA SER A 75 -13.24 6.92 -9.21
C SER A 75 -13.13 6.59 -7.72
N ALA A 76 -12.06 5.89 -7.31
CA ALA A 76 -11.79 5.58 -5.91
C ALA A 76 -11.55 6.86 -5.09
N ILE A 77 -10.77 7.81 -5.60
CA ILE A 77 -10.53 9.11 -4.96
C ILE A 77 -11.82 9.90 -4.79
N ASN A 78 -12.68 9.93 -5.82
CA ASN A 78 -13.97 10.60 -5.74
C ASN A 78 -14.87 9.96 -4.68
N ASN A 79 -14.88 8.63 -4.57
CA ASN A 79 -15.61 7.92 -3.52
C ASN A 79 -15.04 8.17 -2.12
N ALA A 80 -13.70 8.21 -1.98
CA ALA A 80 -13.03 8.56 -0.73
C ALA A 80 -13.44 9.96 -0.25
N ARG A 81 -13.38 10.96 -1.14
CA ARG A 81 -13.79 12.35 -0.85
C ARG A 81 -15.26 12.45 -0.43
N LYS A 82 -16.16 11.81 -1.17
CA LYS A 82 -17.60 11.79 -0.84
C LYS A 82 -17.86 11.18 0.54
N SER A 83 -17.21 10.05 0.84
CA SER A 83 -17.43 9.32 2.09
C SER A 83 -16.84 10.02 3.33
N THR A 84 -16.02 11.06 3.15
CA THR A 84 -15.34 11.80 4.22
C THR A 84 -15.82 13.25 4.38
N ALA A 85 -16.69 13.72 3.48
CA ALA A 85 -17.17 15.12 3.49
C ALA A 85 -17.77 15.57 4.83
N GLY A 86 -18.31 14.64 5.64
CA GLY A 86 -18.85 14.93 6.99
C GLY A 86 -17.83 14.83 8.13
N LEU A 87 -16.67 14.21 7.90
CA LEU A 87 -15.66 13.98 8.95
C LEU A 87 -14.76 15.20 9.20
N ILE A 88 -14.63 16.08 8.22
CA ILE A 88 -13.69 17.22 8.23
C ILE A 88 -14.20 18.38 9.10
N LYS A 89 -15.44 18.33 9.62
CA LYS A 89 -16.09 19.43 10.35
C LYS A 89 -15.76 19.56 11.83
N VAL A 90 -14.94 18.69 12.40
CA VAL A 90 -14.54 18.76 13.81
C VAL A 90 -13.10 19.28 13.89
N SER A 91 -12.91 20.56 13.65
CA SER A 91 -11.68 21.26 14.04
C SER A 91 -11.89 21.92 15.40
N ASP A 92 -11.29 21.37 16.44
CA ASP A 92 -10.89 22.19 17.58
C ASP A 92 -9.90 23.22 17.00
N GLU A 93 -10.16 24.50 17.13
CA GLU A 93 -9.33 25.59 16.55
C GLU A 93 -7.85 25.52 16.98
N ARG A 94 -7.53 24.71 17.99
CA ARG A 94 -6.19 24.50 18.53
C ARG A 94 -5.42 23.36 17.86
N ILE A 95 -6.11 22.41 17.19
CA ILE A 95 -5.50 21.24 16.56
C ILE A 95 -6.05 21.04 15.15
N THR A 96 -5.44 21.69 14.18
CA THR A 96 -5.83 21.53 12.77
C THR A 96 -5.35 20.18 12.25
N ARG A 97 -6.26 19.20 12.18
CA ARG A 97 -6.05 17.94 11.46
C ARG A 97 -6.75 18.00 10.11
N TYR A 98 -6.15 17.37 9.12
CA TYR A 98 -6.79 17.27 7.81
C TYR A 98 -6.74 15.84 7.27
N LEU A 99 -7.74 15.54 6.46
CA LEU A 99 -7.82 14.32 5.67
C LEU A 99 -8.06 14.76 4.23
N ASN A 100 -7.07 14.55 3.38
CA ASN A 100 -7.12 14.93 1.98
C ASN A 100 -6.88 13.73 1.07
N PHE A 101 -7.53 13.74 -0.11
CA PHE A 101 -7.35 12.72 -1.13
C PHE A 101 -7.00 13.36 -2.46
N SER A 102 -5.97 12.84 -3.12
CA SER A 102 -5.49 13.33 -4.40
C SER A 102 -5.32 12.20 -5.40
N TYR A 103 -5.72 12.45 -6.65
CA TYR A 103 -5.32 11.61 -7.75
C TYR A 103 -3.83 11.79 -8.00
N ALA A 104 -3.05 10.71 -7.90
CA ALA A 104 -1.62 10.72 -8.16
C ALA A 104 -1.09 9.35 -8.55
N ASP A 105 -0.12 9.31 -9.44
CA ASP A 105 0.66 8.10 -9.74
C ASP A 105 1.84 8.01 -8.78
N ILE A 106 1.77 7.13 -7.79
CA ILE A 106 2.83 6.95 -6.79
C ILE A 106 4.16 6.49 -7.38
N LEU A 107 4.16 5.90 -8.57
CA LEU A 107 5.37 5.51 -9.27
C LEU A 107 6.07 6.71 -9.93
N ARG A 108 5.31 7.77 -10.25
CA ARG A 108 5.80 9.00 -10.92
C ARG A 108 5.06 10.21 -10.36
N PRO A 109 5.17 10.47 -9.04
CA PRO A 109 4.41 11.55 -8.42
C PRO A 109 4.95 12.90 -8.89
N ALA A 110 4.05 13.86 -9.17
CA ALA A 110 4.42 15.25 -9.29
C ALA A 110 4.79 15.81 -7.90
N SER A 111 5.78 16.68 -7.82
CA SER A 111 6.24 17.28 -6.55
C SER A 111 5.16 18.09 -5.82
N SER A 112 4.11 18.52 -6.53
CA SER A 112 2.95 19.19 -5.95
C SER A 112 1.97 18.23 -5.24
N GLU A 113 2.04 16.93 -5.53
CA GLU A 113 1.14 15.91 -4.98
C GLU A 113 1.74 15.22 -3.77
N ILE A 114 3.05 14.90 -3.83
CA ILE A 114 3.80 14.26 -2.75
C ILE A 114 5.09 15.02 -2.52
N GLN A 115 5.11 15.82 -1.46
CA GLN A 115 6.30 16.62 -1.10
C GLN A 115 7.37 15.73 -0.45
N ALA A 116 8.61 15.93 -0.87
CA ALA A 116 9.76 15.28 -0.28
C ALA A 116 9.96 15.69 1.19
N ASN A 117 10.36 14.74 2.04
CA ASN A 117 10.66 14.93 3.46
C ASN A 117 9.51 15.56 4.28
N ALA A 118 8.26 15.40 3.85
CA ALA A 118 7.11 16.00 4.52
C ALA A 118 6.46 15.07 5.54
N PHE A 119 6.48 13.77 5.31
CA PHE A 119 5.66 12.81 6.04
C PHE A 119 6.40 12.18 7.22
N SER A 120 5.73 12.08 8.36
CA SER A 120 6.22 11.35 9.55
C SER A 120 6.08 9.85 9.38
N GLY A 121 5.13 9.42 8.56
CA GLY A 121 4.89 8.05 8.20
C GLY A 121 4.35 7.91 6.79
N ALA A 122 4.59 6.76 6.18
CA ALA A 122 3.97 6.32 4.95
C ALA A 122 3.35 4.93 5.17
N VAL A 123 2.15 4.76 4.67
CA VAL A 123 1.41 3.49 4.67
C VAL A 123 1.20 3.08 3.21
N CYS A 124 1.59 1.85 2.88
CA CYS A 124 1.44 1.28 1.55
C CYS A 124 0.92 -0.15 1.68
N GLN A 125 -0.41 -0.30 1.58
CA GLN A 125 -1.05 -1.57 1.87
C GLN A 125 -1.38 -2.35 0.60
N LEU A 126 -0.71 -3.49 0.40
CA LEU A 126 -0.88 -4.43 -0.72
C LEU A 126 -0.62 -3.85 -2.12
N VAL A 127 -0.22 -2.59 -2.23
CA VAL A 127 0.03 -1.92 -3.52
C VAL A 127 1.23 -2.54 -4.22
N ILE A 128 2.32 -2.82 -3.50
CA ILE A 128 3.53 -3.38 -4.10
C ILE A 128 3.28 -4.72 -4.80
N SER A 129 2.32 -5.51 -4.31
CA SER A 129 1.96 -6.82 -4.88
C SER A 129 1.26 -6.74 -6.24
N ILE A 130 0.75 -5.58 -6.61
CA ILE A 130 0.08 -5.36 -7.89
C ILE A 130 0.91 -4.51 -8.85
N ILE A 131 2.16 -4.25 -8.51
CA ILE A 131 3.12 -3.58 -9.38
C ILE A 131 3.81 -4.62 -10.26
N GLY A 132 3.70 -4.44 -11.58
CA GLY A 132 4.02 -5.47 -12.56
C GLY A 132 5.49 -5.66 -12.89
N THR A 133 6.41 -4.77 -12.45
CA THR A 133 7.84 -4.87 -12.75
C THR A 133 8.71 -4.54 -11.55
N ASP A 134 9.90 -5.15 -11.46
CA ASP A 134 10.89 -4.85 -10.42
C ASP A 134 11.29 -3.38 -10.42
N GLN A 135 11.45 -2.78 -11.59
CA GLN A 135 11.80 -1.38 -11.72
C GLN A 135 10.72 -0.47 -11.11
N ASP A 136 9.45 -0.76 -11.34
CA ASP A 136 8.34 0.01 -10.79
C ASP A 136 8.19 -0.24 -9.27
N ARG A 137 8.47 -1.46 -8.76
CA ARG A 137 8.53 -1.76 -7.32
C ARG A 137 9.64 -0.97 -6.63
N ALA A 138 10.84 -0.93 -7.23
CA ALA A 138 11.93 -0.10 -6.74
C ALA A 138 11.59 1.40 -6.77
N ALA A 139 10.93 1.88 -7.84
CA ALA A 139 10.47 3.27 -7.94
C ALA A 139 9.43 3.60 -6.85
N LEU A 140 8.47 2.70 -6.57
CA LEU A 140 7.51 2.85 -5.47
C LEU A 140 8.25 3.08 -4.15
N LEU A 141 9.17 2.18 -3.79
CA LEU A 141 9.88 2.27 -2.51
C LEU A 141 10.77 3.50 -2.42
N THR A 142 11.45 3.88 -3.51
CA THR A 142 12.24 5.11 -3.60
C THR A 142 11.37 6.36 -3.37
N ASN A 143 10.17 6.40 -3.97
CA ASN A 143 9.26 7.54 -3.81
C ASN A 143 8.70 7.63 -2.39
N LEU A 144 8.38 6.49 -1.76
CA LEU A 144 7.98 6.44 -0.36
C LEU A 144 9.11 6.89 0.57
N PHE A 145 10.34 6.45 0.31
CA PHE A 145 11.52 6.89 1.04
C PHE A 145 11.74 8.40 0.94
N ASN A 146 11.63 8.96 -0.26
CA ASN A 146 11.79 10.38 -0.51
C ASN A 146 10.70 11.23 0.15
N ALA A 147 9.46 10.74 0.21
CA ALA A 147 8.35 11.42 0.86
C ALA A 147 8.54 11.52 2.39
N LEU A 148 9.15 10.51 3.00
CA LEU A 148 9.41 10.47 4.43
C LEU A 148 10.48 11.48 4.83
N ARG A 149 10.28 12.17 5.95
CA ARG A 149 11.31 12.95 6.62
C ARG A 149 12.35 12.03 7.29
N PRO A 150 13.55 12.52 7.60
CA PRO A 150 14.51 11.77 8.39
C PRO A 150 13.87 11.21 9.67
N GLY A 151 14.13 9.95 10.00
CA GLY A 151 13.53 9.22 11.11
C GLY A 151 12.07 8.80 10.89
N GLY A 152 11.46 9.10 9.75
CA GLY A 152 10.09 8.72 9.42
C GLY A 152 9.91 7.22 9.21
N TYR A 153 8.69 6.71 9.41
CA TYR A 153 8.35 5.29 9.39
C TYR A 153 7.64 4.88 8.11
N LEU A 154 7.97 3.73 7.57
CA LEU A 154 7.19 3.04 6.54
C LEU A 154 6.49 1.82 7.15
N TYR A 155 5.19 1.71 6.89
CA TYR A 155 4.44 0.47 6.96
C TYR A 155 4.12 0.00 5.55
N LEU A 156 4.58 -1.19 5.18
CA LEU A 156 4.31 -1.83 3.90
C LEU A 156 3.69 -3.20 4.15
N SER A 157 2.60 -3.53 3.47
CA SER A 157 2.13 -4.90 3.43
C SER A 157 2.19 -5.46 2.00
N ALA A 158 2.49 -6.76 1.90
CA ALA A 158 2.61 -7.46 0.64
C ALA A 158 2.01 -8.86 0.72
N SER A 159 1.54 -9.37 -0.41
CA SER A 159 1.17 -10.78 -0.57
C SER A 159 2.44 -11.63 -0.58
N GLY A 160 2.45 -12.71 0.19
CA GLY A 160 3.58 -13.64 0.30
C GLY A 160 3.40 -14.89 -0.55
N VAL A 161 4.52 -15.49 -0.94
CA VAL A 161 4.54 -16.82 -1.58
C VAL A 161 3.74 -17.79 -0.71
N SER A 162 2.79 -18.50 -1.32
CA SER A 162 1.72 -19.22 -0.61
C SER A 162 1.46 -20.62 -1.14
N ASP A 163 2.30 -21.17 -2.01
CA ASP A 163 2.21 -22.52 -2.55
C ASP A 163 2.41 -23.61 -1.49
N ASP A 164 3.10 -23.27 -0.38
CA ASP A 164 3.29 -24.12 0.79
C ASP A 164 1.99 -24.35 1.58
N ILE A 165 1.01 -23.45 1.48
CA ILE A 165 -0.25 -23.52 2.22
C ILE A 165 -1.48 -23.66 1.31
N ASN A 166 -1.34 -23.38 0.04
CA ASN A 166 -2.41 -23.48 -0.95
C ASN A 166 -1.84 -23.88 -2.33
N PRO A 167 -1.95 -25.17 -2.72
CA PRO A 167 -1.40 -25.68 -3.98
C PRO A 167 -1.87 -24.95 -5.24
N MET A 168 -3.04 -24.33 -5.20
CA MET A 168 -3.54 -23.52 -6.33
C MET A 168 -2.57 -22.39 -6.71
N TYR A 169 -1.82 -21.83 -5.75
CA TYR A 169 -0.84 -20.80 -6.11
C TYR A 169 0.34 -21.36 -6.91
N ALA A 170 0.78 -22.59 -6.61
CA ALA A 170 1.80 -23.26 -7.43
C ALA A 170 1.33 -23.42 -8.88
N GLU A 171 0.06 -23.81 -9.09
CA GLU A 171 -0.53 -23.92 -10.42
C GLU A 171 -0.58 -22.57 -11.13
N LEU A 172 -0.98 -21.50 -10.45
CA LEU A 172 -1.03 -20.15 -11.01
C LEU A 172 0.36 -19.63 -11.39
N TYR A 173 1.36 -19.84 -10.52
CA TYR A 173 2.74 -19.43 -10.81
C TYR A 173 3.29 -20.16 -12.05
N CYS A 174 3.04 -21.46 -12.17
CA CYS A 174 3.49 -22.24 -13.32
C CYS A 174 2.74 -21.85 -14.62
N SER A 175 1.41 -21.73 -14.56
CA SER A 175 0.59 -21.47 -15.75
C SER A 175 0.84 -20.10 -16.35
N ASP A 176 1.12 -19.10 -15.52
CA ASP A 176 1.31 -17.73 -15.98
C ASP A 176 2.77 -17.33 -16.21
N LEU A 177 3.75 -18.20 -15.89
CA LEU A 177 5.18 -17.91 -15.99
C LEU A 177 5.59 -17.47 -17.41
N GLU A 178 5.05 -18.11 -18.43
CA GLU A 178 5.34 -17.77 -19.84
C GLU A 178 4.87 -16.34 -20.21
N ILE A 179 3.84 -15.84 -19.52
CA ILE A 179 3.29 -14.51 -19.74
C ILE A 179 4.01 -13.49 -18.87
N THR A 180 4.14 -13.78 -17.59
CA THR A 180 4.69 -12.85 -16.59
C THR A 180 6.22 -12.76 -16.67
N LYS A 181 6.88 -13.83 -17.11
CA LYS A 181 8.35 -13.96 -17.15
C LYS A 181 9.01 -13.75 -15.80
N GLU A 182 8.27 -13.96 -14.72
CA GLU A 182 8.73 -13.71 -13.36
C GLU A 182 8.17 -14.78 -12.42
N PRO A 183 9.01 -15.47 -11.62
CA PRO A 183 8.54 -16.41 -10.60
C PRO A 183 7.57 -15.77 -9.62
N TYR A 184 6.67 -16.57 -9.06
CA TYR A 184 5.67 -16.14 -8.07
C TYR A 184 4.74 -15.01 -8.53
N THR A 185 4.68 -14.77 -9.84
CA THR A 185 3.85 -13.74 -10.47
C THR A 185 2.77 -14.41 -11.32
N TYR A 186 1.53 -13.96 -11.19
CA TYR A 186 0.40 -14.49 -11.93
C TYR A 186 -0.60 -13.40 -12.30
N LEU A 187 -1.53 -13.71 -13.19
CA LEU A 187 -2.64 -12.82 -13.56
C LEU A 187 -3.84 -13.10 -12.66
N SER A 188 -4.24 -12.14 -11.86
CA SER A 188 -5.54 -12.16 -11.20
C SER A 188 -6.65 -12.11 -12.23
N ARG A 189 -7.64 -12.99 -12.10
CA ARG A 189 -8.74 -13.14 -13.06
C ARG A 189 -10.09 -12.96 -12.40
N ASP A 190 -11.09 -12.54 -13.18
CA ASP A 190 -12.50 -12.55 -12.78
C ASP A 190 -13.10 -13.97 -12.86
N ASP A 191 -14.38 -14.07 -12.49
CA ASP A 191 -15.12 -15.35 -12.52
C ASP A 191 -15.32 -15.92 -13.93
N GLN A 192 -15.06 -15.13 -14.98
CA GLN A 192 -15.10 -15.54 -16.39
C GLN A 192 -13.70 -15.90 -16.92
N GLY A 193 -12.66 -15.88 -16.07
CA GLY A 193 -11.27 -16.19 -16.43
C GLY A 193 -10.55 -15.06 -17.15
N ARG A 194 -11.13 -13.86 -17.27
CA ARG A 194 -10.48 -12.71 -17.89
C ARG A 194 -9.43 -12.12 -16.96
N ALA A 195 -8.23 -11.87 -17.47
CA ALA A 195 -7.17 -11.22 -16.72
C ALA A 195 -7.59 -9.80 -16.30
N LEU A 196 -7.42 -9.49 -15.02
CA LEU A 196 -7.73 -8.20 -14.43
C LEU A 196 -6.45 -7.38 -14.20
N TYR A 197 -5.45 -7.96 -13.56
CA TYR A 197 -4.18 -7.32 -13.25
C TYR A 197 -3.14 -8.36 -12.84
N VAL A 198 -1.88 -7.95 -12.85
CA VAL A 198 -0.75 -8.76 -12.37
C VAL A 198 -0.72 -8.76 -10.84
N THR A 199 -0.41 -9.91 -10.26
CA THR A 199 -0.15 -10.06 -8.82
C THR A 199 1.18 -10.77 -8.63
N HIS A 200 2.05 -10.17 -7.82
CA HIS A 200 3.32 -10.76 -7.41
C HIS A 200 3.26 -11.13 -5.93
N HIS A 201 3.71 -12.34 -5.61
CA HIS A 201 3.86 -12.84 -4.25
C HIS A 201 5.34 -12.84 -3.88
N PHE A 202 5.67 -12.16 -2.81
CA PHE A 202 7.04 -11.94 -2.34
C PHE A 202 7.55 -13.07 -1.44
N SER A 203 8.85 -13.30 -1.46
CA SER A 203 9.56 -13.90 -0.33
C SER A 203 9.92 -12.84 0.71
N GLU A 204 10.26 -13.25 1.93
CA GLU A 204 10.76 -12.33 2.96
C GLU A 204 12.10 -11.71 2.56
N GLU A 205 12.99 -12.51 1.96
CA GLU A 205 14.31 -12.09 1.51
C GLU A 205 14.19 -10.99 0.43
N GLU A 206 13.36 -11.22 -0.58
CA GLU A 206 13.11 -10.23 -1.65
C GLU A 206 12.59 -8.90 -1.09
N LEU A 207 11.62 -8.92 -0.17
CA LEU A 207 11.11 -7.69 0.45
C LEU A 207 12.20 -6.97 1.25
N ARG A 208 13.02 -7.71 1.96
CA ARG A 208 14.14 -7.16 2.74
C ARG A 208 15.17 -6.48 1.83
N ASP A 209 15.54 -7.14 0.74
CA ASP A 209 16.49 -6.62 -0.23
C ASP A 209 15.97 -5.35 -0.91
N LEU A 210 14.71 -5.34 -1.34
CA LEU A 210 14.06 -4.17 -1.94
C LEU A 210 14.02 -2.98 -0.96
N LEU A 211 13.68 -3.21 0.31
CA LEU A 211 13.65 -2.17 1.33
C LEU A 211 15.04 -1.63 1.64
N GLN A 212 16.05 -2.51 1.75
CA GLN A 212 17.44 -2.10 1.95
C GLN A 212 17.98 -1.29 0.75
N ALA A 213 17.71 -1.76 -0.46
CA ALA A 213 18.12 -1.06 -1.69
C ALA A 213 17.48 0.33 -1.82
N ALA A 214 16.27 0.53 -1.29
CA ALA A 214 15.63 1.84 -1.22
C ALA A 214 16.18 2.75 -0.11
N GLY A 215 17.07 2.25 0.77
CA GLY A 215 17.74 3.02 1.82
C GLY A 215 17.08 2.92 3.21
N PHE A 216 16.08 2.07 3.39
CA PHE A 216 15.43 1.89 4.69
C PHE A 216 16.34 1.10 5.68
N SER A 217 16.20 1.44 6.95
CA SER A 217 16.85 0.77 8.10
C SER A 217 15.81 0.22 9.08
N ASP A 218 16.28 -0.46 10.13
CA ASP A 218 15.45 -1.04 11.20
C ASP A 218 14.31 -1.91 10.62
N ILE A 219 14.63 -2.72 9.60
CA ILE A 219 13.66 -3.51 8.85
C ILE A 219 13.21 -4.72 9.67
N ARG A 220 11.95 -4.71 10.06
CA ARG A 220 11.24 -5.83 10.66
C ARG A 220 10.17 -6.32 9.69
N ILE A 221 10.07 -7.63 9.48
CA ILE A 221 9.08 -8.26 8.61
C ILE A 221 8.37 -9.36 9.41
N ASP A 222 7.05 -9.25 9.53
CA ASP A 222 6.20 -10.23 10.18
C ASP A 222 5.39 -11.00 9.11
N LYS A 223 5.55 -12.33 9.05
CA LYS A 223 4.73 -13.21 8.19
C LYS A 223 3.44 -13.59 8.93
N LYS A 224 2.30 -13.44 8.27
CA LYS A 224 0.98 -13.88 8.77
C LYS A 224 0.26 -14.72 7.73
N ARG A 225 -0.41 -15.79 8.19
CA ARG A 225 -1.35 -16.52 7.37
C ARG A 225 -2.76 -15.95 7.61
N GLU A 226 -3.38 -15.46 6.56
CA GLU A 226 -4.69 -14.83 6.65
C GLU A 226 -5.59 -15.29 5.49
N THR A 227 -6.89 -15.01 5.62
CA THR A 227 -7.84 -15.25 4.53
C THR A 227 -7.53 -14.28 3.38
N SER A 228 -7.46 -14.80 2.17
CA SER A 228 -7.28 -13.98 0.97
C SER A 228 -8.38 -12.91 0.86
N SER A 229 -8.00 -11.69 0.49
CA SER A 229 -8.94 -10.57 0.33
C SER A 229 -9.97 -10.80 -0.79
N ARG A 230 -9.62 -11.60 -1.79
CA ARG A 230 -10.50 -11.93 -2.94
C ARG A 230 -11.12 -13.31 -2.87
N ARG A 231 -10.51 -14.24 -2.15
CA ARG A 231 -10.93 -15.65 -2.06
C ARG A 231 -11.19 -16.00 -0.61
N ASN A 232 -12.33 -15.58 -0.09
CA ASN A 232 -12.69 -15.70 1.33
C ASN A 232 -12.65 -17.12 1.91
N SER A 233 -12.64 -18.15 1.08
CA SER A 233 -12.49 -19.55 1.50
C SER A 233 -11.03 -20.03 1.53
N GLN A 234 -10.07 -19.20 1.11
CA GLN A 234 -8.69 -19.60 0.94
C GLN A 234 -7.76 -18.76 1.80
N SER A 235 -6.73 -19.40 2.34
CA SER A 235 -5.66 -18.72 3.07
C SER A 235 -4.50 -18.38 2.14
N ALA A 236 -3.80 -17.30 2.45
CA ALA A 236 -2.55 -16.90 1.83
C ALA A 236 -1.59 -16.34 2.89
N ASN A 237 -0.31 -16.31 2.58
CA ASN A 237 0.69 -15.63 3.36
C ASN A 237 0.67 -14.13 3.05
N PHE A 238 0.82 -13.32 4.08
CA PHE A 238 1.00 -11.87 3.98
C PHE A 238 2.23 -11.47 4.79
N TYR A 239 2.97 -10.51 4.26
CA TYR A 239 4.07 -9.87 4.96
C TYR A 239 3.67 -8.47 5.39
N TYR A 240 4.05 -8.13 6.62
CA TYR A 240 3.89 -6.80 7.22
C TYR A 240 5.27 -6.28 7.55
N CYS A 241 5.71 -5.28 6.81
CA CYS A 241 7.04 -4.70 6.92
C CYS A 241 6.97 -3.36 7.65
N TYR A 242 7.85 -3.19 8.60
CA TYR A 242 8.05 -1.98 9.38
C TYR A 242 9.51 -1.57 9.21
N CYS A 243 9.75 -0.34 8.80
CA CYS A 243 11.11 0.16 8.64
C CYS A 243 11.16 1.68 8.79
N ARG A 244 12.37 2.22 8.83
CA ARG A 244 12.60 3.65 9.04
C ARG A 244 13.49 4.24 7.96
N LYS A 245 13.24 5.51 7.64
CA LYS A 245 14.23 6.33 6.97
C LYS A 245 15.28 6.73 8.01
N PRO A 246 16.58 6.54 7.78
CA PRO A 246 17.63 7.02 8.67
C PRO A 246 17.50 8.52 8.99
N LEU A 247 18.14 8.95 10.11
CA LEU A 247 18.17 10.36 10.52
C LEU A 247 19.01 11.21 9.60
#